data_53eeb7ed8d6c1659ab3369ee31dbec6f
#
_entry.id   53eeb7ed8d6c1659ab3369ee31dbec6f
#
_cell.length_a   1.000
_cell.length_b   1.000
_cell.length_c   1.000
_cell.angle_alpha   90.00
_cell.angle_beta   90.00
_cell.angle_gamma   90.00
#
_symmetry.space_group_name_H-M   'P 1'
#
loop_
_entity.id
_entity.type
_entity.pdbx_description
1 polymer ?
#
loop_
_entity_poly.entity_id
_entity_poly.type
_entity_poly.pdbx_seq_one_letter_code
_entity_poly.pdbx_strand_id
1 'polypeptide(L)'
;MTDIQYILNSFLLLMSGALVFWMAAGFSMLEAGLVRTKNTTAILTKNICLYSLSCLAFFAIGYQIMYGQMSDGDHSGTSDFFFQVVFVATAASIISGVIAERMKFWPFMGFIAVLATVIYPLQGNWTWGGGFLSELGFSDFAGSTIVHSVGGWAALAGVILLGARTGKYGKGGKINLIPPSNLPLATLGTFILWLGWFGFNGGSQLAMATKSDINAISAVFANTNIAAAAGAMTAAILTQFLYKKVDLTLVLNGALAGLVSITAGPDYPTMGLAVIIGIIGATLAVIAIPLFDKVKIDDPVGALSVHLIAGIWGTLAVGIFKPEVSFVTQVFGVAIIGAFVFLASIIVWAILKATVGIRVSVEEEMQGIDIAEFGHSAYTIGQGEFVTQEEFKKIK
;
A
#
# COMPACT_ATOMS: atom_id res chain seq x y z
N MET A 1 -22.73 -20.13 18.83
CA MET A 1 -21.33 -20.44 18.53
C MET A 1 -20.71 -21.20 19.69
N THR A 2 -19.86 -22.18 19.45
CA THR A 2 -19.10 -22.86 20.50
C THR A 2 -17.84 -22.09 20.87
N ASP A 3 -17.31 -22.30 22.07
CA ASP A 3 -16.04 -21.69 22.49
C ASP A 3 -14.88 -22.01 21.52
N ILE A 4 -14.86 -23.22 20.98
CA ILE A 4 -13.86 -23.63 20.00
C ILE A 4 -13.94 -22.78 18.71
N GLN A 5 -15.15 -22.51 18.23
CA GLN A 5 -15.33 -21.65 17.05
C GLN A 5 -14.84 -20.22 17.31
N TYR A 6 -15.21 -19.65 18.43
CA TYR A 6 -14.76 -18.32 18.84
C TYR A 6 -13.22 -18.25 18.96
N ILE A 7 -12.60 -19.25 19.61
CA ILE A 7 -11.15 -19.34 19.76
C ILE A 7 -10.45 -19.41 18.40
N LEU A 8 -10.93 -20.28 17.50
CA LEU A 8 -10.31 -20.45 16.18
C LEU A 8 -10.45 -19.20 15.32
N ASN A 9 -11.62 -18.56 15.28
CA ASN A 9 -11.82 -17.33 14.53
C ASN A 9 -10.95 -16.21 15.07
N SER A 10 -10.90 -16.04 16.40
CA SER A 10 -10.02 -15.03 17.04
C SER A 10 -8.54 -15.30 16.74
N PHE A 11 -8.12 -16.58 16.77
CA PHE A 11 -6.75 -16.96 16.45
C PHE A 11 -6.40 -16.69 14.98
N LEU A 12 -7.33 -16.92 14.04
CA LEU A 12 -7.14 -16.55 12.64
C LEU A 12 -6.82 -15.05 12.51
N LEU A 13 -7.62 -14.19 13.14
CA LEU A 13 -7.44 -12.73 13.05
C LEU A 13 -6.12 -12.29 13.68
N LEU A 14 -5.73 -12.85 14.83
CA LEU A 14 -4.44 -12.53 15.48
C LEU A 14 -3.25 -12.95 14.61
N MET A 15 -3.24 -14.17 14.09
CA MET A 15 -2.14 -14.66 13.26
C MET A 15 -2.08 -13.94 11.92
N SER A 16 -3.22 -13.70 11.29
CA SER A 16 -3.31 -12.95 10.04
C SER A 16 -2.92 -11.49 10.24
N GLY A 17 -3.37 -10.84 11.31
CA GLY A 17 -2.95 -9.50 11.69
C GLY A 17 -1.44 -9.39 11.90
N ALA A 18 -0.81 -10.40 12.54
CA ALA A 18 0.64 -10.45 12.71
C ALA A 18 1.38 -10.60 11.36
N LEU A 19 0.85 -11.38 10.42
CA LEU A 19 1.40 -11.47 9.07
C LEU A 19 1.28 -10.14 8.31
N VAL A 20 0.13 -9.46 8.43
CA VAL A 20 -0.06 -8.13 7.80
C VAL A 20 0.80 -7.06 8.48
N PHE A 21 0.96 -7.09 9.81
CA PHE A 21 1.93 -6.23 10.51
C PHE A 21 3.33 -6.36 9.90
N TRP A 22 3.75 -7.56 9.55
CA TRP A 22 5.03 -7.82 8.91
C TRP A 22 5.18 -7.13 7.54
N MET A 23 4.06 -6.77 6.88
CA MET A 23 4.10 -5.95 5.66
C MET A 23 4.66 -4.54 5.90
N ALA A 24 4.61 -3.99 7.11
CA ALA A 24 5.26 -2.72 7.43
C ALA A 24 6.79 -2.83 7.26
N ALA A 25 7.40 -3.96 7.65
CA ALA A 25 8.80 -4.25 7.36
C ALA A 25 9.04 -4.41 5.86
N GLY A 26 8.11 -5.06 5.15
CA GLY A 26 8.16 -5.22 3.69
C GLY A 26 8.17 -3.89 2.94
N PHE A 27 7.25 -2.98 3.26
CA PHE A 27 7.24 -1.61 2.72
C PHE A 27 8.54 -0.86 3.04
N SER A 28 8.99 -0.92 4.30
CA SER A 28 10.23 -0.28 4.71
C SER A 28 11.44 -0.74 3.87
N MET A 29 11.57 -2.04 3.65
CA MET A 29 12.69 -2.61 2.87
C MET A 29 12.54 -2.34 1.37
N LEU A 30 11.34 -2.48 0.82
CA LEU A 30 11.07 -2.19 -0.59
C LEU A 30 11.39 -0.71 -0.91
N GLU A 31 10.82 0.21 -0.13
CA GLU A 31 11.00 1.64 -0.33
C GLU A 31 12.47 2.06 -0.10
N ALA A 32 13.11 1.59 0.98
CA ALA A 32 14.52 1.86 1.26
C ALA A 32 15.45 1.37 0.12
N GLY A 33 15.08 0.25 -0.53
CA GLY A 33 15.80 -0.26 -1.68
C GLY A 33 15.60 0.54 -2.96
N LEU A 34 14.41 1.15 -3.14
CA LEU A 34 14.05 1.87 -4.37
C LEU A 34 14.38 3.37 -4.33
N VAL A 35 14.47 4.00 -3.15
CA VAL A 35 14.93 5.39 -3.02
C VAL A 35 16.45 5.50 -3.11
N ARG A 36 16.96 6.72 -3.31
CA ARG A 36 18.41 7.00 -3.24
C ARG A 36 18.93 6.86 -1.81
N THR A 37 20.17 6.39 -1.64
CA THR A 37 20.81 6.13 -0.32
C THR A 37 20.71 7.28 0.67
N LYS A 38 20.77 8.53 0.20
CA LYS A 38 20.67 9.75 0.99
C LYS A 38 19.27 10.05 1.56
N ASN A 39 18.28 9.18 1.32
CA ASN A 39 16.89 9.31 1.77
C ASN A 39 16.41 8.05 2.50
N THR A 40 17.30 7.13 2.84
CA THR A 40 16.96 5.84 3.44
C THR A 40 16.51 5.98 4.89
N THR A 41 17.23 6.76 5.71
CA THR A 41 16.82 7.06 7.11
C THR A 41 15.43 7.68 7.15
N ALA A 42 15.17 8.65 6.25
CA ALA A 42 13.89 9.32 6.15
C ALA A 42 12.75 8.34 5.85
N ILE A 43 12.95 7.42 4.93
CA ILE A 43 11.95 6.37 4.58
C ILE A 43 11.72 5.43 5.75
N LEU A 44 12.75 4.91 6.39
CA LEU A 44 12.63 4.00 7.53
C LEU A 44 11.90 4.67 8.70
N THR A 45 12.27 5.93 9.02
CA THR A 45 11.61 6.70 10.07
C THR A 45 10.13 6.98 9.74
N LYS A 46 9.84 7.35 8.48
CA LYS A 46 8.44 7.52 8.04
C LYS A 46 7.64 6.26 8.21
N ASN A 47 8.16 5.11 7.80
CA ASN A 47 7.43 3.84 7.86
C ASN A 47 7.10 3.42 9.30
N ILE A 48 8.06 3.47 10.23
CA ILE A 48 7.76 3.13 11.63
C ILE A 48 6.80 4.12 12.28
N CYS A 49 6.93 5.42 11.98
CA CYS A 49 6.07 6.45 12.55
C CYS A 49 4.66 6.45 11.95
N LEU A 50 4.51 6.25 10.63
CA LEU A 50 3.19 6.16 10.02
C LEU A 50 2.41 4.95 10.51
N TYR A 51 3.08 3.80 10.69
CA TYR A 51 2.47 2.60 11.27
C TYR A 51 1.97 2.88 12.68
N SER A 52 2.84 3.40 13.54
CA SER A 52 2.52 3.71 14.93
C SER A 52 1.39 4.74 15.04
N LEU A 53 1.44 5.80 14.23
CA LEU A 53 0.41 6.83 14.22
C LEU A 53 -0.93 6.30 13.69
N SER A 54 -0.91 5.46 12.65
CA SER A 54 -2.12 4.82 12.14
C SER A 54 -2.79 3.95 13.21
N CYS A 55 -2.01 3.18 13.96
CA CYS A 55 -2.54 2.38 15.07
C CYS A 55 -3.21 3.24 16.13
N LEU A 56 -2.54 4.31 16.58
CA LEU A 56 -3.07 5.20 17.62
C LEU A 56 -4.29 5.99 17.15
N ALA A 57 -4.25 6.52 15.93
CA ALA A 57 -5.32 7.33 15.36
C ALA A 57 -6.58 6.48 15.07
N PHE A 58 -6.40 5.27 14.54
CA PHE A 58 -7.50 4.35 14.28
C PHE A 58 -8.11 3.83 15.58
N PHE A 59 -7.29 3.54 16.60
CA PHE A 59 -7.76 3.19 17.94
C PHE A 59 -8.59 4.31 18.56
N ALA A 60 -8.09 5.55 18.51
CA ALA A 60 -8.73 6.67 19.19
C ALA A 60 -10.09 7.07 18.58
N ILE A 61 -10.22 6.99 17.24
CA ILE A 61 -11.38 7.53 16.51
C ILE A 61 -11.80 6.60 15.36
N GLY A 62 -10.86 6.16 14.54
CA GLY A 62 -11.16 5.54 13.25
C GLY A 62 -11.97 4.26 13.34
N TYR A 63 -11.65 3.37 14.28
CA TYR A 63 -12.38 2.11 14.44
C TYR A 63 -13.86 2.35 14.73
N GLN A 64 -14.17 3.29 15.62
CA GLN A 64 -15.56 3.63 15.96
C GLN A 64 -16.33 4.20 14.76
N ILE A 65 -15.69 5.01 13.93
CA ILE A 65 -16.30 5.52 12.68
C ILE A 65 -16.58 4.38 11.72
N MET A 66 -15.67 3.42 11.60
CA MET A 66 -15.78 2.36 10.60
C MET A 66 -16.74 1.24 11.02
N TYR A 67 -16.69 0.81 12.26
CA TYR A 67 -17.36 -0.40 12.77
C TYR A 67 -18.28 -0.16 13.97
N GLY A 68 -18.27 1.03 14.56
CA GLY A 68 -18.95 1.30 15.82
C GLY A 68 -18.14 0.87 17.04
N GLN A 69 -18.84 0.49 18.11
CA GLN A 69 -18.18 0.05 19.34
C GLN A 69 -17.52 -1.33 19.16
N MET A 70 -16.29 -1.44 19.66
CA MET A 70 -15.60 -2.72 19.72
C MET A 70 -16.37 -3.67 20.66
N SER A 71 -16.80 -4.81 20.14
CA SER A 71 -17.56 -5.80 20.88
C SER A 71 -17.24 -7.21 20.39
N ASP A 72 -17.39 -8.18 21.28
CA ASP A 72 -17.25 -9.57 20.94
C ASP A 72 -18.47 -10.05 20.12
N GLY A 73 -18.19 -10.84 19.10
CA GLY A 73 -19.18 -11.45 18.22
C GLY A 73 -18.78 -12.91 17.91
N ASP A 74 -18.56 -13.20 16.62
CA ASP A 74 -18.05 -14.53 16.19
C ASP A 74 -16.53 -14.69 16.43
N HIS A 75 -15.89 -13.66 16.95
CA HIS A 75 -14.49 -13.58 17.37
C HIS A 75 -14.35 -12.45 18.42
N SER A 76 -13.19 -12.37 19.07
CA SER A 76 -12.90 -11.29 20.00
C SER A 76 -12.82 -9.94 19.29
N GLY A 77 -13.50 -8.92 19.81
CA GLY A 77 -13.46 -7.56 19.27
C GLY A 77 -12.04 -6.97 19.27
N THR A 78 -11.21 -7.34 20.24
CA THR A 78 -9.80 -6.91 20.25
C THR A 78 -8.95 -7.63 19.20
N SER A 79 -9.27 -8.86 18.82
CA SER A 79 -8.60 -9.55 17.71
C SER A 79 -9.03 -8.95 16.37
N ASP A 80 -10.30 -8.57 16.23
CA ASP A 80 -10.77 -7.83 15.04
C ASP A 80 -10.08 -6.47 14.94
N PHE A 81 -10.07 -5.66 16.00
CA PHE A 81 -9.35 -4.39 16.01
C PHE A 81 -7.90 -4.55 15.55
N PHE A 82 -7.17 -5.54 16.10
CA PHE A 82 -5.78 -5.79 15.72
C PHE A 82 -5.64 -6.15 14.24
N PHE A 83 -6.56 -6.95 13.71
CA PHE A 83 -6.60 -7.29 12.28
C PHE A 83 -6.93 -6.08 11.40
N GLN A 84 -7.91 -5.26 11.78
CA GLN A 84 -8.35 -4.10 10.99
C GLN A 84 -7.32 -2.95 10.98
N VAL A 85 -6.64 -2.70 12.10
CA VAL A 85 -5.70 -1.58 12.18
C VAL A 85 -4.49 -1.72 11.26
N VAL A 86 -4.05 -2.95 10.98
CA VAL A 86 -2.92 -3.18 10.06
C VAL A 86 -3.28 -2.92 8.59
N PHE A 87 -4.57 -2.97 8.23
CA PHE A 87 -5.06 -2.57 6.90
C PHE A 87 -5.01 -1.05 6.71
N VAL A 88 -5.39 -0.29 7.73
CA VAL A 88 -5.24 1.18 7.75
C VAL A 88 -3.78 1.57 7.58
N ALA A 89 -2.89 0.94 8.34
CA ALA A 89 -1.45 1.17 8.26
C ALA A 89 -0.89 0.80 6.87
N THR A 90 -1.44 -0.24 6.23
CA THR A 90 -1.07 -0.60 4.85
C THR A 90 -1.48 0.49 3.85
N ALA A 91 -2.71 1.01 3.93
CA ALA A 91 -3.14 2.12 3.08
C ALA A 91 -2.25 3.36 3.26
N ALA A 92 -1.83 3.66 4.49
CA ALA A 92 -0.90 4.74 4.81
C ALA A 92 0.50 4.49 4.22
N SER A 93 1.01 3.26 4.26
CA SER A 93 2.32 2.88 3.72
C SER A 93 2.41 3.07 2.19
N ILE A 94 1.33 2.81 1.46
CA ILE A 94 1.27 3.03 0.01
C ILE A 94 1.62 4.48 -0.36
N ILE A 95 1.18 5.44 0.45
CA ILE A 95 1.40 6.86 0.20
C ILE A 95 2.88 7.22 0.37
N SER A 96 3.57 6.61 1.35
CA SER A 96 4.97 6.89 1.69
C SER A 96 5.90 6.79 0.48
N GLY A 97 5.76 5.72 -0.31
CA GLY A 97 6.60 5.48 -1.48
C GLY A 97 6.43 6.50 -2.60
N VAL A 98 5.18 6.91 -2.89
CA VAL A 98 4.86 7.87 -3.97
C VAL A 98 5.44 9.25 -3.71
N ILE A 99 5.40 9.71 -2.45
CA ILE A 99 5.88 11.04 -2.05
C ILE A 99 7.34 11.05 -1.58
N ALA A 100 8.02 9.91 -1.64
CA ALA A 100 9.38 9.74 -1.16
C ALA A 100 10.35 10.76 -1.75
N GLU A 101 11.46 11.00 -1.02
CA GLU A 101 12.61 11.83 -1.38
C GLU A 101 12.41 13.34 -1.41
N ARG A 102 11.18 13.88 -1.20
CA ARG A 102 10.93 15.34 -1.24
C ARG A 102 9.83 15.82 -0.28
N MET A 103 9.12 14.93 0.38
CA MET A 103 8.06 15.26 1.35
C MET A 103 8.65 15.47 2.74
N LYS A 104 8.28 16.58 3.39
CA LYS A 104 8.58 16.83 4.80
C LYS A 104 7.93 15.81 5.73
N PHE A 105 8.61 15.48 6.82
CA PHE A 105 8.16 14.47 7.78
C PHE A 105 6.84 14.83 8.49
N TRP A 106 6.79 15.98 9.16
CA TRP A 106 5.64 16.34 9.98
C TRP A 106 4.33 16.58 9.21
N PRO A 107 4.35 17.28 8.06
CA PRO A 107 3.14 17.39 7.22
C PRO A 107 2.63 16.03 6.75
N PHE A 108 3.53 15.08 6.45
CA PHE A 108 3.14 13.71 6.12
C PHE A 108 2.46 13.03 7.30
N MET A 109 3.02 13.12 8.52
CA MET A 109 2.37 12.58 9.72
C MET A 109 0.99 13.22 9.96
N GLY A 110 0.86 14.53 9.76
CA GLY A 110 -0.44 15.22 9.83
C GLY A 110 -1.47 14.66 8.86
N PHE A 111 -1.06 14.37 7.62
CA PHE A 111 -1.95 13.72 6.66
C PHE A 111 -2.34 12.30 7.09
N ILE A 112 -1.40 11.49 7.57
CA ILE A 112 -1.67 10.12 8.05
C ILE A 112 -2.66 10.12 9.22
N ALA A 113 -2.56 11.10 10.14
CA ALA A 113 -3.52 11.23 11.21
C ALA A 113 -4.97 11.40 10.68
N VAL A 114 -5.15 12.28 9.69
CA VAL A 114 -6.48 12.50 9.06
C VAL A 114 -6.93 11.29 8.24
N LEU A 115 -5.99 10.65 7.52
CA LEU A 115 -6.30 9.43 6.77
C LEU A 115 -6.85 8.34 7.70
N ALA A 116 -6.15 8.06 8.79
CA ALA A 116 -6.47 6.96 9.70
C ALA A 116 -7.68 7.23 10.61
N THR A 117 -7.97 8.52 10.90
CA THR A 117 -9.13 8.89 11.72
C THR A 117 -10.40 9.10 10.92
N VAL A 118 -10.32 9.60 9.68
CA VAL A 118 -11.48 10.07 8.93
C VAL A 118 -11.60 9.45 7.54
N ILE A 119 -10.61 9.66 6.66
CA ILE A 119 -10.76 9.32 5.24
C ILE A 119 -10.93 7.82 5.04
N TYR A 120 -10.03 7.03 5.61
CA TYR A 120 -10.07 5.58 5.50
C TYR A 120 -11.30 4.98 6.19
N PRO A 121 -11.62 5.33 7.45
CA PRO A 121 -12.77 4.76 8.15
C PRO A 121 -14.11 5.07 7.52
N LEU A 122 -14.32 6.28 7.01
CA LEU A 122 -15.59 6.66 6.38
C LEU A 122 -15.88 5.80 5.13
N GLN A 123 -14.91 5.67 4.22
CA GLN A 123 -15.13 4.86 3.03
C GLN A 123 -15.15 3.35 3.33
N GLY A 124 -14.39 2.91 4.34
CA GLY A 124 -14.41 1.53 4.80
C GLY A 124 -15.75 1.14 5.42
N ASN A 125 -16.40 2.06 6.14
CA ASN A 125 -17.75 1.87 6.66
C ASN A 125 -18.77 1.60 5.55
N TRP A 126 -18.65 2.25 4.38
CA TRP A 126 -19.61 2.07 3.28
C TRP A 126 -19.73 0.63 2.80
N THR A 127 -18.70 -0.17 2.99
CA THR A 127 -18.67 -1.59 2.60
C THR A 127 -18.52 -2.50 3.82
N TRP A 128 -17.35 -2.51 4.44
CA TRP A 128 -17.03 -3.46 5.53
C TRP A 128 -17.75 -3.13 6.85
N GLY A 129 -18.11 -1.88 7.07
CA GLY A 129 -18.96 -1.45 8.19
C GLY A 129 -20.47 -1.61 7.96
N GLY A 130 -20.89 -2.27 6.87
CA GLY A 130 -22.29 -2.52 6.56
C GLY A 130 -23.05 -1.31 5.99
N GLY A 131 -22.35 -0.29 5.47
CA GLY A 131 -22.96 0.90 4.89
C GLY A 131 -23.54 0.68 3.49
N PHE A 132 -23.92 1.78 2.82
CA PHE A 132 -24.73 1.76 1.60
C PHE A 132 -24.13 0.99 0.41
N LEU A 133 -22.80 0.89 0.30
CA LEU A 133 -22.17 0.08 -0.76
C LEU A 133 -22.35 -1.41 -0.52
N SER A 134 -22.31 -1.85 0.76
CA SER A 134 -22.65 -3.21 1.15
C SER A 134 -24.10 -3.55 0.78
N GLU A 135 -25.03 -2.65 1.08
CA GLU A 135 -26.45 -2.82 0.74
C GLU A 135 -26.69 -2.89 -0.77
N LEU A 136 -25.87 -2.19 -1.58
CA LEU A 136 -25.91 -2.25 -3.04
C LEU A 136 -25.23 -3.50 -3.61
N GLY A 137 -24.59 -4.34 -2.80
CA GLY A 137 -23.89 -5.56 -3.21
C GLY A 137 -22.48 -5.29 -3.79
N PHE A 138 -21.83 -4.18 -3.43
CA PHE A 138 -20.42 -3.96 -3.75
C PHE A 138 -19.56 -4.98 -3.01
N SER A 139 -18.66 -5.65 -3.72
CA SER A 139 -17.83 -6.72 -3.19
C SER A 139 -16.35 -6.39 -3.34
N ASP A 140 -15.66 -6.31 -2.23
CA ASP A 140 -14.20 -6.19 -2.15
C ASP A 140 -13.71 -6.99 -0.93
N PHE A 141 -13.33 -8.24 -1.17
CA PHE A 141 -13.08 -9.26 -0.14
C PHE A 141 -12.02 -8.82 0.87
N ALA A 142 -10.86 -8.37 0.38
CA ALA A 142 -9.73 -7.99 1.23
C ALA A 142 -9.18 -6.59 0.92
N GLY A 143 -9.73 -5.82 -0.02
CA GLY A 143 -9.40 -4.41 -0.15
C GLY A 143 -8.57 -4.00 -1.36
N SER A 144 -8.80 -4.58 -2.56
CA SER A 144 -8.21 -4.02 -3.79
C SER A 144 -8.57 -2.54 -3.97
N THR A 145 -9.83 -2.18 -3.69
CA THR A 145 -10.28 -0.77 -3.66
C THR A 145 -10.13 -0.18 -2.26
N ILE A 146 -10.73 -0.80 -1.24
CA ILE A 146 -10.89 -0.24 0.12
C ILE A 146 -9.56 0.05 0.80
N VAL A 147 -8.48 -0.66 0.44
CA VAL A 147 -7.13 -0.45 0.98
C VAL A 147 -6.19 0.09 -0.09
N HIS A 148 -6.00 -0.70 -1.16
CA HIS A 148 -4.94 -0.42 -2.12
C HIS A 148 -5.25 0.78 -3.01
N SER A 149 -6.43 0.84 -3.64
CA SER A 149 -6.72 2.03 -4.45
C SER A 149 -7.01 3.27 -3.59
N VAL A 150 -7.47 3.12 -2.35
CA VAL A 150 -7.58 4.23 -1.38
C VAL A 150 -6.21 4.84 -1.10
N GLY A 151 -5.21 4.03 -0.75
CA GLY A 151 -3.83 4.50 -0.61
C GLY A 151 -3.32 5.16 -1.90
N GLY A 152 -3.62 4.56 -3.06
CA GLY A 152 -3.26 5.09 -4.37
C GLY A 152 -3.90 6.44 -4.71
N TRP A 153 -5.21 6.62 -4.48
CA TRP A 153 -5.91 7.90 -4.68
C TRP A 153 -5.38 9.00 -3.76
N ALA A 154 -5.16 8.68 -2.49
CA ALA A 154 -4.58 9.62 -1.52
C ALA A 154 -3.14 10.03 -1.89
N ALA A 155 -2.35 9.08 -2.39
CA ALA A 155 -1.00 9.32 -2.88
C ALA A 155 -1.00 10.15 -4.17
N LEU A 156 -1.93 9.89 -5.10
CA LEU A 156 -2.09 10.66 -6.35
C LEU A 156 -2.41 12.12 -6.03
N ALA A 157 -3.34 12.39 -5.12
CA ALA A 157 -3.63 13.74 -4.65
C ALA A 157 -2.40 14.43 -4.07
N GLY A 158 -1.62 13.71 -3.25
CA GLY A 158 -0.40 14.21 -2.64
C GLY A 158 0.68 14.56 -3.66
N VAL A 159 0.97 13.66 -4.60
CA VAL A 159 2.05 13.86 -5.59
C VAL A 159 1.74 14.99 -6.57
N ILE A 160 0.48 15.22 -6.93
CA ILE A 160 0.07 16.35 -7.76
C ILE A 160 0.41 17.68 -7.09
N LEU A 161 0.15 17.83 -5.80
CA LEU A 161 0.44 19.07 -5.05
C LEU A 161 1.91 19.22 -4.66
N LEU A 162 2.60 18.09 -4.43
CA LEU A 162 4.01 18.04 -4.05
C LEU A 162 4.94 18.32 -5.25
N GLY A 163 4.58 17.79 -6.42
CA GLY A 163 5.39 17.86 -7.63
C GLY A 163 6.49 16.79 -7.70
N ALA A 164 7.18 16.75 -8.83
CA ALA A 164 8.23 15.78 -9.11
C ALA A 164 9.54 16.10 -8.37
N ARG A 165 10.37 15.07 -8.18
CA ARG A 165 11.74 15.22 -7.66
C ARG A 165 12.56 16.16 -8.56
N THR A 166 13.41 16.94 -7.93
CA THR A 166 14.31 17.87 -8.63
C THR A 166 15.16 17.13 -9.66
N GLY A 167 15.09 17.59 -10.90
CA GLY A 167 15.82 16.99 -12.02
C GLY A 167 15.17 15.76 -12.67
N LYS A 168 14.03 15.25 -12.18
CA LYS A 168 13.34 14.10 -12.79
C LYS A 168 12.89 14.40 -14.23
N TYR A 169 12.33 15.58 -14.45
CA TYR A 169 11.89 16.01 -15.78
C TYR A 169 12.72 17.18 -16.30
N GLY A 170 13.41 16.95 -17.42
CA GLY A 170 14.28 17.92 -18.06
C GLY A 170 13.57 18.76 -19.13
N LYS A 171 14.32 19.67 -19.74
CA LYS A 171 13.85 20.48 -20.89
C LYS A 171 13.47 19.57 -22.06
N GLY A 172 12.48 19.98 -22.84
CA GLY A 172 12.04 19.24 -24.04
C GLY A 172 11.35 17.91 -23.74
N GLY A 173 10.82 17.70 -22.51
CA GLY A 173 10.12 16.47 -22.15
C GLY A 173 11.04 15.30 -21.80
N LYS A 174 12.35 15.53 -21.63
CA LYS A 174 13.31 14.49 -21.25
C LYS A 174 12.97 13.94 -19.85
N ILE A 175 12.86 12.64 -19.72
CA ILE A 175 12.67 11.93 -18.46
C ILE A 175 14.05 11.39 -18.04
N ASN A 176 14.53 11.85 -16.88
CA ASN A 176 15.79 11.37 -16.30
C ASN A 176 15.50 10.20 -15.36
N LEU A 177 16.19 9.09 -15.58
CA LEU A 177 16.09 7.94 -14.68
C LEU A 177 16.83 8.24 -13.37
N ILE A 178 16.17 7.95 -12.28
CA ILE A 178 16.75 7.99 -10.94
C ILE A 178 16.85 6.53 -10.47
N PRO A 179 18.06 5.95 -10.47
CA PRO A 179 18.21 4.52 -10.19
C PRO A 179 17.94 4.20 -8.70
N PRO A 180 17.43 2.99 -8.42
CA PRO A 180 17.29 2.49 -7.05
C PRO A 180 18.66 2.31 -6.39
N SER A 181 18.70 2.41 -5.05
CA SER A 181 19.96 2.29 -4.30
C SER A 181 20.36 0.86 -3.97
N ASN A 182 19.36 -0.02 -3.72
CA ASN A 182 19.62 -1.36 -3.19
C ASN A 182 18.55 -2.37 -3.64
N LEU A 183 18.78 -2.98 -4.79
CA LEU A 183 17.85 -3.98 -5.35
C LEU A 183 17.71 -5.25 -4.50
N PRO A 184 18.76 -5.80 -3.84
CA PRO A 184 18.59 -6.90 -2.89
C PRO A 184 17.61 -6.57 -1.77
N LEU A 185 17.66 -5.34 -1.22
CA LEU A 185 16.75 -4.90 -0.17
C LEU A 185 15.31 -4.75 -0.68
N ALA A 186 15.15 -4.17 -1.88
CA ALA A 186 13.84 -4.07 -2.53
C ALA A 186 13.21 -5.45 -2.79
N THR A 187 14.04 -6.41 -3.23
CA THR A 187 13.60 -7.80 -3.45
C THR A 187 13.16 -8.46 -2.15
N LEU A 188 13.94 -8.31 -1.08
CA LEU A 188 13.56 -8.81 0.25
C LEU A 188 12.23 -8.21 0.72
N GLY A 189 12.08 -6.89 0.57
CA GLY A 189 10.83 -6.19 0.89
C GLY A 189 9.63 -6.75 0.15
N THR A 190 9.78 -7.04 -1.14
CA THR A 190 8.72 -7.66 -1.95
C THR A 190 8.33 -9.05 -1.43
N PHE A 191 9.27 -9.90 -1.05
CA PHE A 191 8.96 -11.22 -0.48
C PHE A 191 8.29 -11.12 0.89
N ILE A 192 8.68 -10.16 1.73
CA ILE A 192 8.03 -9.91 3.01
C ILE A 192 6.58 -9.44 2.79
N LEU A 193 6.33 -8.55 1.82
CA LEU A 193 4.98 -8.14 1.42
C LEU A 193 4.15 -9.33 0.92
N TRP A 194 4.73 -10.17 0.08
CA TRP A 194 4.05 -11.37 -0.43
C TRP A 194 3.70 -12.34 0.71
N LEU A 195 4.60 -12.57 1.65
CA LEU A 195 4.32 -13.37 2.84
C LEU A 195 3.15 -12.79 3.65
N GLY A 196 3.18 -11.48 3.90
CA GLY A 196 2.11 -10.78 4.62
C GLY A 196 0.76 -10.88 3.92
N TRP A 197 0.76 -10.99 2.58
CA TRP A 197 -0.47 -11.10 1.79
C TRP A 197 -1.26 -12.38 2.05
N PHE A 198 -0.62 -13.44 2.49
CA PHE A 198 -1.34 -14.64 2.95
C PHE A 198 -2.21 -14.34 4.18
N GLY A 199 -1.69 -13.54 5.11
CA GLY A 199 -2.51 -13.04 6.22
C GLY A 199 -3.55 -12.02 5.78
N PHE A 200 -3.17 -11.10 4.88
CA PHE A 200 -4.05 -10.07 4.36
C PHE A 200 -5.32 -10.67 3.72
N ASN A 201 -5.14 -11.55 2.75
CA ASN A 201 -6.25 -12.21 2.05
C ASN A 201 -6.87 -13.34 2.87
N GLY A 202 -6.05 -14.20 3.50
CA GLY A 202 -6.56 -15.35 4.24
C GLY A 202 -7.34 -14.98 5.49
N GLY A 203 -6.86 -13.97 6.23
CA GLY A 203 -7.57 -13.44 7.40
C GLY A 203 -8.91 -12.79 7.07
N SER A 204 -9.05 -12.24 5.86
CA SER A 204 -10.30 -11.62 5.38
C SER A 204 -11.45 -12.61 5.17
N GLN A 205 -11.21 -13.93 5.32
CA GLN A 205 -12.28 -14.91 5.48
C GLN A 205 -13.04 -14.74 6.81
N LEU A 206 -12.40 -14.12 7.82
CA LEU A 206 -12.92 -13.81 9.17
C LEU A 206 -13.36 -15.03 10.00
N ALA A 207 -13.37 -16.24 9.43
CA ALA A 207 -13.75 -17.49 10.08
C ALA A 207 -12.88 -18.66 9.61
N MET A 208 -12.53 -19.59 10.52
CA MET A 208 -11.81 -20.82 10.18
C MET A 208 -12.34 -22.06 10.92
N ALA A 209 -13.52 -21.95 11.51
CA ALA A 209 -14.01 -22.96 12.43
C ALA A 209 -14.77 -24.11 11.76
N THR A 210 -14.99 -24.05 10.45
CA THR A 210 -15.68 -25.11 9.68
C THR A 210 -14.79 -25.63 8.56
N LYS A 211 -15.15 -26.83 8.04
CA LYS A 211 -14.49 -27.39 6.85
C LYS A 211 -14.65 -26.47 5.63
N SER A 212 -15.77 -25.76 5.53
CA SER A 212 -15.99 -24.78 4.45
C SER A 212 -15.01 -23.63 4.55
N ASP A 213 -14.86 -23.05 5.73
CA ASP A 213 -13.94 -21.90 5.95
C ASP A 213 -12.50 -22.27 5.63
N ILE A 214 -12.02 -23.41 6.12
CA ILE A 214 -10.64 -23.82 5.87
C ILE A 214 -10.39 -24.15 4.39
N ASN A 215 -11.38 -24.68 3.67
CA ASN A 215 -11.29 -24.87 2.23
C ASN A 215 -11.23 -23.53 1.50
N ALA A 216 -12.03 -22.53 1.92
CA ALA A 216 -11.99 -21.17 1.38
C ALA A 216 -10.62 -20.53 1.63
N ILE A 217 -10.10 -20.55 2.86
CA ILE A 217 -8.76 -20.03 3.19
C ILE A 217 -7.68 -20.71 2.34
N SER A 218 -7.76 -22.03 2.15
CA SER A 218 -6.80 -22.79 1.33
C SER A 218 -6.83 -22.34 -0.13
N ALA A 219 -8.01 -22.11 -0.69
CA ALA A 219 -8.17 -21.55 -2.04
C ALA A 219 -7.63 -20.11 -2.12
N VAL A 220 -7.94 -19.27 -1.14
CA VAL A 220 -7.42 -17.89 -1.03
C VAL A 220 -5.89 -17.86 -1.04
N PHE A 221 -5.22 -18.70 -0.26
CA PHE A 221 -3.75 -18.80 -0.24
C PHE A 221 -3.19 -19.23 -1.61
N ALA A 222 -3.78 -20.27 -2.21
CA ALA A 222 -3.35 -20.77 -3.51
C ALA A 222 -3.52 -19.70 -4.62
N ASN A 223 -4.69 -19.05 -4.68
CA ASN A 223 -5.01 -18.04 -5.67
C ASN A 223 -4.16 -16.77 -5.48
N THR A 224 -3.91 -16.34 -4.25
CA THR A 224 -3.02 -15.24 -3.92
C THR A 224 -1.61 -15.51 -4.42
N ASN A 225 -1.07 -16.70 -4.12
CA ASN A 225 0.28 -17.07 -4.53
C ASN A 225 0.43 -17.15 -6.06
N ILE A 226 -0.53 -17.79 -6.74
CA ILE A 226 -0.41 -18.00 -8.18
C ILE A 226 -0.62 -16.70 -8.98
N ALA A 227 -1.50 -15.79 -8.52
CA ALA A 227 -1.68 -14.48 -9.14
C ALA A 227 -0.41 -13.63 -9.04
N ALA A 228 0.27 -13.64 -7.89
CA ALA A 228 1.56 -12.96 -7.70
C ALA A 228 2.65 -13.53 -8.62
N ALA A 229 2.77 -14.85 -8.68
CA ALA A 229 3.75 -15.53 -9.54
C ALA A 229 3.48 -15.22 -11.03
N ALA A 230 2.21 -15.25 -11.45
CA ALA A 230 1.80 -14.86 -12.80
C ALA A 230 2.15 -13.41 -13.10
N GLY A 231 1.93 -12.49 -12.14
CA GLY A 231 2.27 -11.08 -12.26
C GLY A 231 3.77 -10.84 -12.44
N ALA A 232 4.61 -11.48 -11.62
CA ALA A 232 6.07 -11.39 -11.72
C ALA A 232 6.58 -11.88 -13.08
N MET A 233 6.11 -13.05 -13.54
CA MET A 233 6.52 -13.61 -14.83
C MET A 233 6.03 -12.77 -16.00
N THR A 234 4.81 -12.21 -15.93
CA THR A 234 4.28 -11.30 -16.94
C THR A 234 5.15 -10.06 -17.07
N ALA A 235 5.55 -9.43 -15.95
CA ALA A 235 6.42 -8.26 -15.99
C ALA A 235 7.81 -8.61 -16.55
N ALA A 236 8.39 -9.77 -16.20
CA ALA A 236 9.65 -10.24 -16.77
C ALA A 236 9.56 -10.39 -18.30
N ILE A 237 8.51 -11.04 -18.79
CA ILE A 237 8.27 -11.24 -20.21
C ILE A 237 8.06 -9.90 -20.92
N LEU A 238 7.18 -9.04 -20.41
CA LEU A 238 6.88 -7.74 -21.02
C LEU A 238 8.11 -6.85 -21.10
N THR A 239 8.92 -6.78 -20.04
CA THR A 239 10.13 -5.95 -20.02
C THR A 239 11.19 -6.48 -20.97
N GLN A 240 11.33 -7.80 -21.11
CA GLN A 240 12.20 -8.41 -22.12
C GLN A 240 11.78 -7.99 -23.56
N PHE A 241 10.48 -7.96 -23.84
CA PHE A 241 9.99 -7.54 -25.18
C PHE A 241 10.10 -6.03 -25.40
N LEU A 242 9.72 -5.20 -24.40
CA LEU A 242 9.69 -3.75 -24.52
C LEU A 242 11.09 -3.13 -24.49
N TYR A 243 11.96 -3.60 -23.60
CA TYR A 243 13.27 -2.98 -23.32
C TYR A 243 14.46 -3.86 -23.73
N LYS A 244 14.21 -5.06 -24.26
CA LYS A 244 15.23 -6.07 -24.62
C LYS A 244 16.06 -6.56 -23.44
N LYS A 245 15.60 -6.29 -22.21
CA LYS A 245 16.20 -6.71 -20.94
C LYS A 245 15.11 -6.89 -19.91
N VAL A 246 15.27 -7.88 -19.03
CA VAL A 246 14.41 -8.03 -17.87
C VAL A 246 14.76 -6.94 -16.85
N ASP A 247 13.74 -6.18 -16.42
CA ASP A 247 13.89 -5.14 -15.41
C ASP A 247 13.38 -5.66 -14.05
N LEU A 248 14.29 -5.82 -13.08
CA LEU A 248 13.94 -6.36 -11.77
C LEU A 248 12.92 -5.48 -11.03
N THR A 249 13.02 -4.15 -11.14
CA THR A 249 12.07 -3.25 -10.45
C THR A 249 10.64 -3.44 -10.94
N LEU A 250 10.49 -3.63 -12.25
CA LEU A 250 9.20 -3.92 -12.87
C LEU A 250 8.72 -5.34 -12.58
N VAL A 251 9.62 -6.32 -12.41
CA VAL A 251 9.27 -7.68 -11.95
C VAL A 251 8.72 -7.65 -10.53
N LEU A 252 9.35 -6.91 -9.61
CA LEU A 252 8.87 -6.74 -8.24
C LEU A 252 7.48 -6.07 -8.23
N ASN A 253 7.30 -4.99 -8.99
CA ASN A 253 6.01 -4.33 -9.14
C ASN A 253 4.95 -5.24 -9.80
N GLY A 254 5.36 -6.10 -10.74
CA GLY A 254 4.47 -7.09 -11.36
C GLY A 254 3.95 -8.12 -10.37
N ALA A 255 4.80 -8.62 -9.47
CA ALA A 255 4.39 -9.51 -8.39
C ALA A 255 3.34 -8.84 -7.48
N LEU A 256 3.65 -7.60 -7.04
CA LEU A 256 2.74 -6.83 -6.19
C LEU A 256 1.43 -6.47 -6.90
N ALA A 257 1.47 -6.15 -8.19
CA ALA A 257 0.26 -5.89 -8.98
C ALA A 257 -0.62 -7.14 -9.11
N GLY A 258 -0.02 -8.32 -9.25
CA GLY A 258 -0.72 -9.60 -9.19
C GLY A 258 -1.43 -9.82 -7.84
N LEU A 259 -0.72 -9.55 -6.73
CA LEU A 259 -1.27 -9.61 -5.38
C LEU A 259 -2.44 -8.64 -5.18
N VAL A 260 -2.28 -7.38 -5.56
CA VAL A 260 -3.34 -6.37 -5.46
C VAL A 260 -4.55 -6.76 -6.30
N SER A 261 -4.34 -7.27 -7.51
CA SER A 261 -5.42 -7.62 -8.43
C SER A 261 -6.30 -8.75 -7.93
N ILE A 262 -5.75 -9.72 -7.20
CA ILE A 262 -6.51 -10.85 -6.68
C ILE A 262 -7.23 -10.51 -5.36
N THR A 263 -6.82 -9.44 -4.69
CA THR A 263 -7.23 -9.11 -3.31
C THR A 263 -8.73 -8.84 -3.15
N ALA A 264 -9.43 -8.32 -4.20
CA ALA A 264 -10.88 -8.07 -4.12
C ALA A 264 -11.72 -9.35 -4.11
N GLY A 265 -11.15 -10.49 -4.54
CA GLY A 265 -11.88 -11.74 -4.58
C GLY A 265 -10.96 -12.93 -4.82
N PRO A 266 -10.13 -13.29 -3.85
CA PRO A 266 -9.26 -14.47 -3.95
C PRO A 266 -10.02 -15.79 -3.68
N ASP A 267 -11.25 -15.69 -3.21
CA ASP A 267 -12.11 -16.80 -2.75
C ASP A 267 -12.84 -17.53 -3.89
N TYR A 268 -13.20 -16.82 -4.96
CA TYR A 268 -14.07 -17.36 -6.00
C TYR A 268 -13.37 -17.93 -7.24
N PRO A 269 -12.17 -17.49 -7.67
CA PRO A 269 -11.62 -17.95 -8.93
C PRO A 269 -11.00 -19.35 -8.82
N THR A 270 -11.00 -20.07 -9.93
CA THR A 270 -10.08 -21.19 -10.08
C THR A 270 -8.64 -20.66 -10.15
N MET A 271 -7.65 -21.50 -9.85
CA MET A 271 -6.23 -21.10 -9.98
C MET A 271 -5.90 -20.61 -11.39
N GLY A 272 -6.48 -21.18 -12.44
CA GLY A 272 -6.31 -20.72 -13.83
C GLY A 272 -6.85 -19.30 -14.04
N LEU A 273 -7.99 -18.96 -13.46
CA LEU A 273 -8.54 -17.59 -13.51
C LEU A 273 -7.72 -16.62 -12.67
N ALA A 274 -7.20 -17.06 -11.52
CA ALA A 274 -6.28 -16.24 -10.71
C ALA A 274 -5.00 -15.88 -11.49
N VAL A 275 -4.46 -16.80 -12.30
CA VAL A 275 -3.37 -16.51 -13.24
C VAL A 275 -3.75 -15.39 -14.20
N ILE A 276 -4.94 -15.44 -14.82
CA ILE A 276 -5.41 -14.42 -15.77
C ILE A 276 -5.55 -13.06 -15.08
N ILE A 277 -6.14 -13.02 -13.89
CA ILE A 277 -6.30 -11.80 -13.09
C ILE A 277 -4.93 -11.17 -12.80
N GLY A 278 -3.94 -11.98 -12.39
CA GLY A 278 -2.58 -11.53 -12.12
C GLY A 278 -1.84 -11.03 -13.37
N ILE A 279 -1.98 -11.71 -14.51
CA ILE A 279 -1.41 -11.30 -15.80
C ILE A 279 -1.91 -9.92 -16.22
N ILE A 280 -3.23 -9.72 -16.17
CA ILE A 280 -3.84 -8.44 -16.58
C ILE A 280 -3.38 -7.32 -15.63
N GLY A 281 -3.41 -7.55 -14.32
CA GLY A 281 -2.97 -6.55 -13.33
C GLY A 281 -1.52 -6.13 -13.51
N ALA A 282 -0.61 -7.09 -13.69
CA ALA A 282 0.80 -6.80 -13.95
C ALA A 282 1.01 -6.08 -15.29
N THR A 283 0.27 -6.46 -16.33
CA THR A 283 0.32 -5.78 -17.64
C THR A 283 -0.09 -4.31 -17.49
N LEU A 284 -1.20 -4.05 -16.81
CA LEU A 284 -1.67 -2.69 -16.56
C LEU A 284 -0.65 -1.88 -15.74
N ALA A 285 -0.05 -2.47 -14.71
CA ALA A 285 0.97 -1.79 -13.89
C ALA A 285 2.23 -1.45 -14.71
N VAL A 286 2.77 -2.40 -15.49
CA VAL A 286 3.95 -2.19 -16.33
C VAL A 286 3.71 -1.08 -17.37
N ILE A 287 2.50 -1.00 -17.93
CA ILE A 287 2.14 0.05 -18.91
C ILE A 287 1.90 1.39 -18.20
N ALA A 288 1.32 1.40 -17.00
CA ALA A 288 0.97 2.62 -16.29
C ALA A 288 2.20 3.41 -15.79
N ILE A 289 3.30 2.72 -15.40
CA ILE A 289 4.53 3.39 -14.92
C ILE A 289 5.05 4.44 -15.94
N PRO A 290 5.34 4.10 -17.19
CA PRO A 290 5.78 5.11 -18.15
C PRO A 290 4.68 6.12 -18.54
N LEU A 291 3.40 5.78 -18.38
CA LEU A 291 2.31 6.74 -18.62
C LEU A 291 2.26 7.82 -17.52
N PHE A 292 2.46 7.47 -16.24
CA PHE A 292 2.59 8.46 -15.18
C PHE A 292 3.79 9.38 -15.41
N ASP A 293 4.93 8.84 -15.85
CA ASP A 293 6.10 9.66 -16.21
C ASP A 293 5.79 10.64 -17.37
N LYS A 294 5.03 10.23 -18.39
CA LYS A 294 4.63 11.10 -19.51
C LYS A 294 3.76 12.28 -19.06
N VAL A 295 2.89 12.07 -18.08
CA VAL A 295 2.07 13.14 -17.50
C VAL A 295 2.74 13.86 -16.34
N LYS A 296 4.04 13.60 -16.13
CA LYS A 296 4.91 14.21 -15.09
C LYS A 296 4.47 13.94 -13.65
N ILE A 297 3.86 12.81 -13.41
CA ILE A 297 3.60 12.29 -12.07
C ILE A 297 4.77 11.40 -11.68
N ASP A 298 5.60 11.89 -10.75
CA ASP A 298 6.83 11.22 -10.32
C ASP A 298 6.54 10.30 -9.14
N ASP A 299 6.47 9.01 -9.42
CA ASP A 299 6.30 7.94 -8.44
C ASP A 299 7.62 7.16 -8.31
N PRO A 300 8.39 7.35 -7.22
CA PRO A 300 9.70 6.74 -7.05
C PRO A 300 9.70 5.21 -7.02
N VAL A 301 8.61 4.59 -6.58
CA VAL A 301 8.54 3.15 -6.32
C VAL A 301 7.53 2.40 -7.20
N GLY A 302 6.73 3.13 -8.00
CA GLY A 302 5.70 2.55 -8.86
C GLY A 302 4.39 2.20 -8.14
N ALA A 303 4.19 2.72 -6.93
CA ALA A 303 3.03 2.37 -6.10
C ALA A 303 1.68 2.79 -6.69
N LEU A 304 1.61 3.89 -7.44
CA LEU A 304 0.38 4.28 -8.17
C LEU A 304 -0.03 3.22 -9.19
N SER A 305 0.93 2.70 -9.93
CA SER A 305 0.65 1.68 -10.94
C SER A 305 0.21 0.36 -10.30
N VAL A 306 0.83 -0.01 -9.19
CA VAL A 306 0.54 -1.24 -8.44
C VAL A 306 -0.77 -1.10 -7.66
N HIS A 307 -0.90 -0.10 -6.79
CA HIS A 307 -2.01 -0.06 -5.84
C HIS A 307 -3.25 0.64 -6.41
N LEU A 308 -3.10 1.71 -7.19
CA LEU A 308 -4.25 2.40 -7.77
C LEU A 308 -4.78 1.65 -9.00
N ILE A 309 -3.91 1.43 -10.02
CA ILE A 309 -4.38 0.86 -11.28
C ILE A 309 -4.75 -0.61 -11.14
N ALA A 310 -3.87 -1.44 -10.53
CA ALA A 310 -4.19 -2.85 -10.36
C ALA A 310 -5.25 -3.07 -9.26
N GLY A 311 -5.43 -2.12 -8.31
CA GLY A 311 -6.52 -2.16 -7.34
C GLY A 311 -7.89 -1.94 -7.97
N ILE A 312 -8.01 -0.95 -8.86
CA ILE A 312 -9.20 -0.73 -9.66
C ILE A 312 -9.51 -1.99 -10.49
N TRP A 313 -8.50 -2.53 -11.18
CA TRP A 313 -8.66 -3.75 -11.97
C TRP A 313 -9.16 -4.93 -11.11
N GLY A 314 -8.56 -5.18 -9.95
CA GLY A 314 -8.93 -6.30 -9.07
C GLY A 314 -10.40 -6.27 -8.67
N THR A 315 -10.91 -5.09 -8.32
CA THR A 315 -12.32 -4.91 -7.97
C THR A 315 -13.26 -5.07 -9.18
N LEU A 316 -12.86 -4.56 -10.35
CA LEU A 316 -13.63 -4.75 -11.58
C LEU A 316 -13.63 -6.21 -12.03
N ALA A 317 -12.53 -6.95 -11.82
CA ALA A 317 -12.43 -8.37 -12.14
C ALA A 317 -13.48 -9.21 -11.38
N VAL A 318 -13.81 -8.83 -10.15
CA VAL A 318 -14.90 -9.47 -9.39
C VAL A 318 -16.23 -9.34 -10.14
N GLY A 319 -16.58 -8.15 -10.59
CA GLY A 319 -17.82 -7.94 -11.35
C GLY A 319 -17.83 -8.57 -12.75
N ILE A 320 -16.66 -8.88 -13.31
CA ILE A 320 -16.54 -9.57 -14.60
C ILE A 320 -16.66 -11.09 -14.44
N PHE A 321 -16.05 -11.65 -13.39
CA PHE A 321 -15.83 -13.09 -13.31
C PHE A 321 -16.63 -13.78 -12.19
N LYS A 322 -17.24 -13.05 -11.26
CA LYS A 322 -18.10 -13.59 -10.20
C LYS A 322 -19.58 -13.32 -10.55
N PRO A 323 -20.35 -14.31 -11.04
CA PRO A 323 -21.69 -14.11 -11.61
C PRO A 323 -22.70 -13.45 -10.66
N GLU A 324 -22.51 -13.61 -9.34
CA GLU A 324 -23.39 -13.06 -8.32
C GLU A 324 -23.16 -11.58 -8.04
N VAL A 325 -22.09 -11.01 -8.58
CA VAL A 325 -21.70 -9.61 -8.33
C VAL A 325 -21.92 -8.75 -9.58
N SER A 326 -22.67 -7.67 -9.42
CA SER A 326 -22.97 -6.74 -10.53
C SER A 326 -21.72 -5.94 -10.92
N PHE A 327 -21.32 -6.01 -12.18
CA PHE A 327 -20.23 -5.19 -12.72
C PHE A 327 -20.52 -3.69 -12.58
N VAL A 328 -21.77 -3.27 -12.77
CA VAL A 328 -22.16 -1.85 -12.62
C VAL A 328 -21.98 -1.39 -11.18
N THR A 329 -22.33 -2.24 -10.21
CA THR A 329 -22.11 -1.93 -8.80
C THR A 329 -20.62 -1.82 -8.46
N GLN A 330 -19.77 -2.68 -9.04
CA GLN A 330 -18.32 -2.60 -8.86
C GLN A 330 -17.75 -1.30 -9.45
N VAL A 331 -18.16 -0.92 -10.67
CA VAL A 331 -17.75 0.36 -11.27
C VAL A 331 -18.20 1.55 -10.41
N PHE A 332 -19.45 1.53 -9.92
CA PHE A 332 -19.96 2.59 -9.06
C PHE A 332 -19.19 2.69 -7.74
N GLY A 333 -18.94 1.57 -7.06
CA GLY A 333 -18.19 1.54 -5.80
C GLY A 333 -16.76 2.03 -5.98
N VAL A 334 -16.05 1.57 -7.00
CA VAL A 334 -14.69 2.06 -7.34
C VAL A 334 -14.70 3.57 -7.61
N ALA A 335 -15.67 4.06 -8.37
CA ALA A 335 -15.76 5.48 -8.74
C ALA A 335 -16.06 6.37 -7.53
N ILE A 336 -17.05 6.00 -6.69
CA ILE A 336 -17.46 6.84 -5.55
C ILE A 336 -16.40 6.85 -4.45
N ILE A 337 -15.78 5.69 -4.15
CA ILE A 337 -14.66 5.61 -3.20
C ILE A 337 -13.49 6.44 -3.72
N GLY A 338 -13.11 6.26 -4.99
CA GLY A 338 -12.02 7.01 -5.61
C GLY A 338 -12.25 8.51 -5.60
N ALA A 339 -13.43 8.97 -5.98
CA ALA A 339 -13.77 10.38 -5.96
C ALA A 339 -13.72 10.97 -4.53
N PHE A 340 -14.32 10.29 -3.56
CA PHE A 340 -14.28 10.73 -2.17
C PHE A 340 -12.86 10.82 -1.63
N VAL A 341 -12.07 9.75 -1.77
CA VAL A 341 -10.71 9.71 -1.23
C VAL A 341 -9.81 10.73 -1.91
N PHE A 342 -9.88 10.86 -3.23
CA PHE A 342 -9.09 11.86 -3.96
C PHE A 342 -9.45 13.29 -3.54
N LEU A 343 -10.75 13.64 -3.50
CA LEU A 343 -11.20 14.98 -3.12
C LEU A 343 -10.92 15.31 -1.65
N ALA A 344 -11.17 14.39 -0.74
CA ALA A 344 -10.83 14.59 0.67
C ALA A 344 -9.32 14.75 0.86
N SER A 345 -8.52 13.90 0.21
CA SER A 345 -7.06 13.95 0.31
C SER A 345 -6.48 15.22 -0.29
N ILE A 346 -6.97 15.69 -1.46
CA ILE A 346 -6.43 16.91 -2.07
C ILE A 346 -6.71 18.15 -1.22
N ILE A 347 -7.87 18.18 -0.52
CA ILE A 347 -8.20 19.25 0.41
C ILE A 347 -7.22 19.26 1.60
N VAL A 348 -6.99 18.09 2.22
CA VAL A 348 -6.06 17.99 3.36
C VAL A 348 -4.63 18.35 2.94
N TRP A 349 -4.16 17.82 1.81
CA TRP A 349 -2.83 18.16 1.27
C TRP A 349 -2.71 19.65 0.93
N ALA A 350 -3.74 20.27 0.37
CA ALA A 350 -3.75 21.71 0.06
C ALA A 350 -3.68 22.56 1.34
N ILE A 351 -4.41 22.19 2.38
CA ILE A 351 -4.35 22.86 3.70
C ILE A 351 -2.93 22.74 4.28
N LEU A 352 -2.35 21.55 4.31
CA LEU A 352 -0.99 21.33 4.82
C LEU A 352 0.04 22.10 4.00
N LYS A 353 -0.12 22.13 2.67
CA LYS A 353 0.76 22.90 1.78
C LYS A 353 0.68 24.41 2.07
N ALA A 354 -0.50 24.95 2.29
CA ALA A 354 -0.73 26.36 2.52
C ALA A 354 -0.30 26.83 3.93
N THR A 355 -0.38 25.96 4.93
CA THR A 355 -0.12 26.31 6.34
C THR A 355 1.31 26.04 6.77
N VAL A 356 1.82 24.83 6.53
CA VAL A 356 3.15 24.40 7.03
C VAL A 356 4.14 24.08 5.92
N GLY A 357 3.69 24.05 4.67
CA GLY A 357 4.47 23.62 3.53
C GLY A 357 4.75 22.11 3.57
N ILE A 358 4.59 21.44 2.44
CA ILE A 358 4.70 19.95 2.39
C ILE A 358 6.02 19.46 1.80
N ARG A 359 6.78 20.33 1.11
CA ARG A 359 7.99 19.94 0.38
C ARG A 359 9.23 20.55 1.05
N VAL A 360 10.31 19.78 1.11
CA VAL A 360 11.65 20.29 1.47
C VAL A 360 12.15 21.26 0.42
N SER A 361 13.12 22.11 0.77
CA SER A 361 13.77 23.00 -0.20
C SER A 361 14.55 22.22 -1.27
N VAL A 362 14.91 22.88 -2.37
CA VAL A 362 15.72 22.25 -3.42
C VAL A 362 17.10 21.86 -2.88
N GLU A 363 17.67 22.69 -2.02
CA GLU A 363 18.97 22.48 -1.37
C GLU A 363 18.92 21.23 -0.46
N GLU A 364 17.90 21.11 0.38
CA GLU A 364 17.68 19.95 1.25
C GLU A 364 17.45 18.67 0.44
N GLU A 365 16.67 18.74 -0.66
CA GLU A 365 16.46 17.61 -1.56
C GLU A 365 17.75 17.17 -2.25
N MET A 366 18.60 18.13 -2.63
CA MET A 366 19.91 17.84 -3.25
C MET A 366 20.93 17.30 -2.25
N GLN A 367 20.93 17.78 -1.02
CA GLN A 367 21.75 17.25 0.07
C GLN A 367 21.30 15.83 0.46
N GLY A 368 20.01 15.62 0.58
CA GLY A 368 19.35 14.40 1.05
C GLY A 368 18.57 14.64 2.34
N ILE A 369 17.36 14.08 2.40
CA ILE A 369 16.44 14.29 3.53
C ILE A 369 17.01 13.67 4.82
N ASP A 370 17.80 12.61 4.73
CA ASP A 370 18.43 11.95 5.87
C ASP A 370 19.22 12.95 6.73
N ILE A 371 20.04 13.76 6.09
CA ILE A 371 20.82 14.80 6.78
C ILE A 371 19.95 16.02 7.10
N ALA A 372 19.11 16.46 6.15
CA ALA A 372 18.35 17.70 6.29
C ALA A 372 17.29 17.65 7.39
N GLU A 373 16.56 16.54 7.55
CA GLU A 373 15.48 16.41 8.53
C GLU A 373 15.84 15.52 9.73
N PHE A 374 16.79 14.56 9.58
CA PHE A 374 17.08 13.55 10.60
C PHE A 374 18.51 13.64 11.16
N GLY A 375 19.40 14.40 10.50
CA GLY A 375 20.73 14.71 11.00
C GLY A 375 21.77 13.56 10.88
N HIS A 376 21.42 12.43 10.27
CA HIS A 376 22.33 11.30 10.09
C HIS A 376 21.98 10.46 8.86
N SER A 377 23.00 9.80 8.29
CA SER A 377 22.82 8.87 7.17
C SER A 377 22.49 7.47 7.66
N ALA A 378 21.74 6.72 6.85
CA ALA A 378 21.45 5.30 7.11
C ALA A 378 22.70 4.39 6.92
N TYR A 379 23.65 4.82 6.12
CA TYR A 379 24.85 4.03 5.80
C TYR A 379 26.12 4.81 6.11
N THR A 380 26.99 4.23 6.93
CA THR A 380 28.35 4.73 7.19
C THR A 380 29.33 4.04 6.24
N ILE A 381 29.32 4.45 4.95
CA ILE A 381 30.25 3.88 3.97
C ILE A 381 31.58 4.62 4.08
N GLY A 382 32.62 3.93 4.51
CA GLY A 382 34.01 4.37 4.45
C GLY A 382 34.50 5.30 5.57
N GLN A 383 33.73 5.50 6.63
CA GLN A 383 34.20 6.22 7.83
C GLN A 383 34.30 5.24 9.00
N GLY A 384 35.44 4.61 9.12
CA GLY A 384 35.83 3.85 10.32
C GLY A 384 36.25 4.72 11.50
N GLU A 385 35.77 5.96 11.56
CA GLU A 385 36.06 6.89 12.63
C GLU A 385 34.86 7.02 13.57
N PHE A 386 35.13 6.78 14.85
CA PHE A 386 34.18 7.10 15.93
C PHE A 386 33.87 8.60 15.88
N VAL A 387 32.61 8.98 15.77
CA VAL A 387 32.18 10.36 15.98
C VAL A 387 32.50 10.69 17.44
N THR A 388 33.37 11.64 17.66
CA THR A 388 33.71 12.10 19.03
C THR A 388 32.50 12.72 19.69
N GLN A 389 32.43 12.70 21.04
CA GLN A 389 31.34 13.36 21.79
C GLN A 389 31.19 14.84 21.44
N GLU A 390 32.25 15.53 21.01
CA GLU A 390 32.23 16.92 20.58
C GLU A 390 31.57 17.09 19.21
N GLU A 391 31.80 16.17 18.27
CA GLU A 391 31.13 16.16 16.97
C GLU A 391 29.65 15.81 17.10
N PHE A 392 29.30 14.87 18.00
CA PHE A 392 27.91 14.53 18.29
C PHE A 392 27.12 15.69 18.93
N LYS A 393 27.80 16.57 19.71
CA LYS A 393 27.20 17.79 20.26
C LYS A 393 26.98 18.90 19.22
N LYS A 394 27.71 18.89 18.11
CA LYS A 394 27.53 19.85 16.99
C LYS A 394 26.43 19.45 16.02
N ILE A 395 25.97 18.19 16.07
CA ILE A 395 24.89 17.64 15.24
C ILE A 395 23.51 17.81 15.93
N LYS A 396 23.50 18.09 17.23
CA LYS A 396 22.32 18.49 18.00
C LYS A 396 22.12 20.01 18.01
#